data_3c3b06f6ad63b9ccba24222b0b0441e9
#
_entry.id   3c3b06f6ad63b9ccba24222b0b0441e9
#
_cell.length_a   1.000
_cell.length_b   1.000
_cell.length_c   1.000
_cell.angle_alpha   90.00
_cell.angle_beta   90.00
_cell.angle_gamma   90.00
#
_symmetry.space_group_name_H-M   'P 1'
#
loop_
_entity.id
_entity.type
_entity.pdbx_description
1 polymer ?
#
loop_
_entity_poly.entity_id
_entity_poly.type
_entity_poly.pdbx_seq_one_letter_code
_entity_poly.pdbx_strand_id
1 'polypeptide(L)'
;MGIEQLDTEVVETVAGVARLLRRAAELVWTQADAAGPRSSHQLLALGIDSAADEASGLLPRRARLDGPTPVGDNPTDLLASAEQLLRRICVVGAPSRLLGLRALVAELVWEANTGAGA
;
A
#
# COMPACT_ATOMS: atom_id res chain seq x y z
N MET A 1 -6.69 -27.18 -9.82
CA MET A 1 -6.32 -26.54 -9.74
C MET A 1 -6.69 -25.33 -9.25
N GLY A 2 -7.50 -24.67 -9.17
CA GLY A 2 -7.94 -23.55 -8.46
C GLY A 2 -6.88 -22.68 -7.91
N ILE A 3 -5.77 -22.76 -8.44
CA ILE A 3 -4.80 -22.07 -7.92
C ILE A 3 -4.94 -20.68 -8.24
N GLU A 4 -5.12 -19.90 -7.28
CA GLU A 4 -5.22 -18.57 -7.45
C GLU A 4 -3.96 -17.97 -7.88
N GLN A 5 -3.53 -18.27 -9.05
CA GLN A 5 -2.43 -17.58 -9.62
C GLN A 5 -2.92 -16.25 -10.13
N LEU A 6 -2.40 -15.20 -9.59
CA LEU A 6 -2.66 -13.88 -10.11
C LEU A 6 -2.02 -13.76 -11.49
N ASP A 7 -2.68 -13.10 -12.40
CA ASP A 7 -2.12 -12.80 -13.71
C ASP A 7 -0.86 -11.97 -13.56
N THR A 8 0.03 -12.06 -14.51
CA THR A 8 1.28 -11.31 -14.50
C THR A 8 1.05 -9.81 -14.32
N GLU A 9 0.05 -9.27 -15.02
CA GLU A 9 -0.30 -7.86 -14.87
C GLU A 9 -0.72 -7.52 -13.44
N VAL A 10 -1.50 -8.37 -12.82
CA VAL A 10 -1.95 -8.16 -11.44
C VAL A 10 -0.75 -8.25 -10.50
N VAL A 11 0.14 -9.22 -10.71
CA VAL A 11 1.34 -9.36 -9.90
C VAL A 11 2.20 -8.10 -10.00
N GLU A 12 2.42 -7.57 -11.19
CA GLU A 12 3.19 -6.36 -11.38
C GLU A 12 2.53 -5.16 -10.71
N THR A 13 1.20 -5.07 -10.82
CA THR A 13 0.45 -3.99 -10.19
C THR A 13 0.57 -4.07 -8.66
N VAL A 14 0.39 -5.26 -8.09
CA VAL A 14 0.50 -5.45 -6.65
C VAL A 14 1.93 -5.19 -6.17
N ALA A 15 2.94 -5.59 -6.93
CA ALA A 15 4.33 -5.27 -6.60
C ALA A 15 4.56 -3.76 -6.59
N GLY A 16 3.99 -3.05 -7.55
CA GLY A 16 4.06 -1.58 -7.57
C GLY A 16 3.38 -0.97 -6.35
N VAL A 17 2.23 -1.50 -5.98
CA VAL A 17 1.51 -1.05 -4.78
C VAL A 17 2.38 -1.27 -3.54
N ALA A 18 3.00 -2.45 -3.42
CA ALA A 18 3.85 -2.75 -2.27
C ALA A 18 5.02 -1.76 -2.17
N ARG A 19 5.65 -1.42 -3.28
CA ARG A 19 6.75 -0.45 -3.29
C ARG A 19 6.28 0.95 -2.86
N LEU A 20 5.12 1.37 -3.37
CA LEU A 20 4.54 2.67 -3.00
C LEU A 20 4.22 2.72 -1.51
N LEU A 21 3.63 1.65 -0.99
CA LEU A 21 3.27 1.58 0.42
C LEU A 21 4.51 1.58 1.32
N ARG A 22 5.56 0.85 0.94
CA ARG A 22 6.80 0.85 1.72
C ARG A 22 7.44 2.23 1.74
N ARG A 23 7.45 2.91 0.61
CA ARG A 23 8.00 4.27 0.56
C ARG A 23 7.17 5.24 1.40
N ALA A 24 5.84 5.14 1.30
CA ALA A 24 4.95 5.96 2.12
C ALA A 24 5.17 5.70 3.61
N ALA A 25 5.33 4.44 3.99
CA ALA A 25 5.60 4.08 5.38
C ALA A 25 6.90 4.71 5.89
N GLU A 26 7.96 4.65 5.10
CA GLU A 26 9.23 5.27 5.48
C GLU A 26 9.08 6.76 5.74
N LEU A 27 8.36 7.46 4.87
CA LEU A 27 8.15 8.90 5.02
C LEU A 27 7.31 9.21 6.25
N VAL A 28 6.25 8.44 6.48
CA VAL A 28 5.38 8.67 7.64
C VAL A 28 6.09 8.32 8.94
N TRP A 29 6.92 7.25 8.96
CA TRP A 29 7.72 6.93 10.14
C TRP A 29 8.67 8.07 10.49
N THR A 30 9.28 8.70 9.49
CA THR A 30 10.14 9.87 9.72
C THR A 30 9.34 11.00 10.35
N GLN A 31 8.12 11.24 9.87
CA GLN A 31 7.23 12.24 10.44
C GLN A 31 6.80 11.88 11.86
N ALA A 32 6.54 10.59 12.10
CA ALA A 32 6.16 10.12 13.42
C ALA A 32 7.28 10.29 14.44
N ASP A 33 8.53 10.04 14.03
CA ASP A 33 9.68 10.24 14.90
C ASP A 33 9.82 11.71 15.30
N ALA A 34 9.56 12.62 14.37
CA ALA A 34 9.61 14.04 14.64
C ALA A 34 8.45 14.52 15.52
N ALA A 35 7.28 13.90 15.36
CA ALA A 35 6.07 14.29 16.09
C ALA A 35 5.98 13.69 17.49
N GLY A 36 6.74 12.63 17.75
CA GLY A 36 6.75 11.96 19.04
C GLY A 36 5.81 10.76 19.13
N PRO A 37 5.88 10.02 20.25
CA PRO A 37 5.07 8.81 20.41
C PRO A 37 3.58 9.14 20.51
N ARG A 38 2.76 8.19 20.09
CA ARG A 38 1.29 8.29 20.10
C ARG A 38 0.75 9.36 19.15
N SER A 39 1.54 9.78 18.18
CA SER A 39 1.04 10.72 17.19
C SER A 39 0.12 10.02 16.19
N SER A 40 -0.72 10.80 15.51
CA SER A 40 -1.55 10.27 14.42
C SER A 40 -0.67 9.73 13.29
N HIS A 41 0.53 10.28 13.13
CA HIS A 41 1.49 9.80 12.15
C HIS A 41 1.94 8.37 12.46
N GLN A 42 2.14 8.05 13.75
CA GLN A 42 2.53 6.70 14.14
C GLN A 42 1.44 5.68 13.81
N LEU A 43 0.18 6.02 14.08
CA LEU A 43 -0.93 5.13 13.75
C LEU A 43 -1.06 4.94 12.24
N LEU A 44 -0.90 6.01 11.49
CA LEU A 44 -0.94 5.93 10.03
C LEU A 44 0.21 5.06 9.49
N ALA A 45 1.41 5.24 10.03
CA ALA A 45 2.57 4.44 9.62
C ALA A 45 2.35 2.95 9.87
N LEU A 46 1.79 2.59 11.01
CA LEU A 46 1.47 1.20 11.34
C LEU A 46 0.46 0.63 10.34
N GLY A 47 -0.56 1.41 9.99
CA GLY A 47 -1.55 1.00 8.99
C GLY A 47 -0.94 0.78 7.63
N ILE A 48 -0.04 1.68 7.21
CA ILE A 48 0.64 1.55 5.92
C ILE A 48 1.54 0.32 5.92
N ASP A 49 2.28 0.07 7.00
CA ASP A 49 3.11 -1.13 7.12
C ASP A 49 2.26 -2.41 7.00
N SER A 50 1.09 -2.44 7.65
CA SER A 50 0.18 -3.57 7.54
C SER A 50 -0.27 -3.79 6.10
N ALA A 51 -0.61 -2.70 5.40
CA ALA A 51 -1.02 -2.79 4.00
C ALA A 51 0.13 -3.28 3.12
N ALA A 52 1.35 -2.82 3.37
CA ALA A 52 2.52 -3.27 2.63
C ALA A 52 2.77 -4.76 2.83
N ASP A 53 2.60 -5.25 4.05
CA ASP A 53 2.74 -6.67 4.35
C ASP A 53 1.66 -7.49 3.66
N GLU A 54 0.42 -7.00 3.63
CA GLU A 54 -0.67 -7.66 2.91
C GLU A 54 -0.38 -7.73 1.41
N ALA A 55 0.10 -6.63 0.83
CA ALA A 55 0.45 -6.61 -0.58
C ALA A 55 1.58 -7.60 -0.88
N SER A 56 2.61 -7.61 -0.05
CA SER A 56 3.73 -8.53 -0.22
C SER A 56 3.29 -9.99 -0.08
N GLY A 57 2.35 -10.25 0.82
CA GLY A 57 1.81 -11.61 1.05
C GLY A 57 1.00 -12.14 -0.12
N LEU A 58 0.48 -11.25 -0.97
CA LEU A 58 -0.24 -11.66 -2.18
C LEU A 58 0.69 -12.05 -3.32
N LEU A 59 1.95 -11.65 -3.24
CA LEU A 59 2.90 -11.89 -4.31
C LEU A 59 3.51 -13.29 -4.21
N PRO A 60 3.79 -13.93 -5.35
CA PRO A 60 4.52 -15.19 -5.33
C PRO A 60 5.93 -14.95 -4.81
N ARG A 61 6.53 -15.99 -4.23
CA ARG A 61 7.87 -15.89 -3.67
C ARG A 61 8.92 -15.42 -4.69
N ARG A 62 8.64 -15.63 -5.96
CA ARG A 62 9.53 -15.23 -7.04
C ARG A 62 9.39 -13.79 -7.46
N ALA A 63 8.35 -13.11 -6.98
CA ALA A 63 8.14 -11.73 -7.36
C ALA A 63 9.20 -10.87 -6.71
N ARG A 64 9.83 -10.04 -7.52
CA ARG A 64 10.84 -9.14 -7.02
C ARG A 64 10.19 -7.84 -6.61
N LEU A 65 10.45 -7.44 -5.40
CA LEU A 65 10.07 -6.12 -4.93
C LEU A 65 11.16 -5.11 -5.29
N ASP A 66 12.25 -5.59 -5.90
CA ASP A 66 13.33 -4.75 -6.35
C ASP A 66 12.86 -3.95 -7.56
N GLY A 67 12.97 -2.71 -7.51
CA GLY A 67 12.60 -1.85 -8.61
C GLY A 67 13.00 -0.44 -8.27
N PRO A 68 12.83 0.50 -9.20
CA PRO A 68 13.14 1.88 -8.89
C PRO A 68 12.28 2.34 -7.74
N THR A 69 12.89 3.02 -6.79
CA THR A 69 12.16 3.60 -5.68
C THR A 69 11.16 4.62 -6.24
N PRO A 70 9.89 4.54 -5.85
CA PRO A 70 8.91 5.50 -6.34
C PRO A 70 9.35 6.93 -6.03
N VAL A 71 9.22 7.80 -7.02
CA VAL A 71 9.57 9.19 -6.88
C VAL A 71 8.43 9.91 -6.17
N GLY A 72 8.71 10.50 -5.04
CA GLY A 72 7.68 11.23 -4.31
C GLY A 72 8.09 11.41 -2.87
N ASP A 73 7.84 12.60 -2.34
CA ASP A 73 8.15 12.93 -0.97
C ASP A 73 6.90 13.09 -0.12
N ASN A 74 5.72 12.96 -0.73
CA ASN A 74 4.46 13.13 -0.03
C ASN A 74 3.77 11.78 0.14
N PRO A 75 3.65 11.27 1.38
CA PRO A 75 3.01 9.97 1.61
C PRO A 75 1.55 9.92 1.15
N THR A 76 0.81 11.03 1.22
CA THR A 76 -0.57 11.06 0.75
C THR A 76 -0.65 10.78 -0.75
N ASP A 77 0.26 11.39 -1.54
CA ASP A 77 0.31 11.16 -2.98
C ASP A 77 0.69 9.71 -3.30
N LEU A 78 1.61 9.14 -2.54
CA LEU A 78 2.01 7.74 -2.73
C LEU A 78 0.85 6.79 -2.43
N LEU A 79 0.11 7.06 -1.37
CA LEU A 79 -1.07 6.26 -1.04
C LEU A 79 -2.15 6.38 -2.11
N ALA A 80 -2.37 7.60 -2.62
CA ALA A 80 -3.34 7.81 -3.68
C ALA A 80 -2.95 7.07 -4.96
N SER A 81 -1.66 7.07 -5.29
CA SER A 81 -1.15 6.33 -6.44
C SER A 81 -1.37 4.82 -6.27
N ALA A 82 -1.13 4.30 -5.06
CA ALA A 82 -1.36 2.89 -4.76
C ALA A 82 -2.85 2.55 -4.92
N GLU A 83 -3.73 3.41 -4.44
CA GLU A 83 -5.17 3.21 -4.58
C GLU A 83 -5.58 3.17 -6.05
N GLN A 84 -5.05 4.08 -6.86
CA GLN A 84 -5.36 4.12 -8.28
C GLN A 84 -4.91 2.84 -9.00
N LEU A 85 -3.74 2.32 -8.65
CA LEU A 85 -3.28 1.07 -9.22
C LEU A 85 -4.21 -0.08 -8.87
N LEU A 86 -4.68 -0.14 -7.63
CA LEU A 86 -5.58 -1.20 -7.21
C LEU A 86 -6.95 -1.09 -7.88
N ARG A 87 -7.39 0.11 -8.20
CA ARG A 87 -8.66 0.32 -8.91
C ARG A 87 -8.64 -0.21 -10.34
N ARG A 88 -7.46 -0.33 -10.93
CA ARG A 88 -7.32 -0.87 -12.29
C ARG A 88 -7.52 -2.38 -12.33
N ILE A 89 -7.42 -3.04 -11.18
CA ILE A 89 -7.59 -4.48 -11.12
C ILE A 89 -9.08 -4.81 -11.20
N CYS A 90 -9.41 -5.75 -12.09
CA CYS A 90 -10.79 -6.17 -12.24
C CYS A 90 -11.29 -6.83 -10.96
N VAL A 91 -12.41 -6.33 -10.44
CA VAL A 91 -12.99 -6.84 -9.19
C VAL A 91 -13.64 -8.20 -9.39
N VAL A 92 -14.15 -8.46 -10.59
CA VAL A 92 -14.81 -9.72 -10.88
C VAL A 92 -13.78 -10.85 -10.91
N GLY A 93 -13.94 -11.81 -10.02
CA GLY A 93 -13.01 -12.93 -9.92
C GLY A 93 -11.75 -12.64 -9.11
N ALA A 94 -11.63 -11.44 -8.54
CA ALA A 94 -10.46 -11.11 -7.73
C ALA A 94 -10.48 -11.89 -6.41
N PRO A 95 -9.30 -12.33 -5.92
CA PRO A 95 -9.25 -12.96 -4.61
C PRO A 95 -9.73 -12.04 -3.51
N SER A 96 -10.38 -12.60 -2.50
CA SER A 96 -10.88 -11.79 -1.38
C SER A 96 -9.78 -11.02 -0.64
N ARG A 97 -8.57 -11.58 -0.58
CA ARG A 97 -7.44 -10.87 0.04
C ARG A 97 -7.08 -9.61 -0.74
N LEU A 98 -7.18 -9.64 -2.06
CA LEU A 98 -6.92 -8.49 -2.91
C LEU A 98 -7.98 -7.41 -2.68
N LEU A 99 -9.24 -7.81 -2.56
CA LEU A 99 -10.32 -6.88 -2.25
C LEU A 99 -10.13 -6.26 -0.86
N GLY A 100 -9.66 -7.05 0.10
CA GLY A 100 -9.32 -6.55 1.43
C GLY A 100 -8.20 -5.52 1.41
N LEU A 101 -7.17 -5.77 0.61
CA LEU A 101 -6.07 -4.82 0.44
C LEU A 101 -6.58 -3.51 -0.16
N ARG A 102 -7.42 -3.61 -1.17
CA ARG A 102 -8.00 -2.45 -1.82
C ARG A 102 -8.79 -1.59 -0.83
N ALA A 103 -9.61 -2.22 0.01
CA ALA A 103 -10.38 -1.52 1.04
C ALA A 103 -9.46 -0.87 2.07
N LEU A 104 -8.41 -1.57 2.48
CA LEU A 104 -7.46 -1.05 3.46
C LEU A 104 -6.72 0.17 2.93
N VAL A 105 -6.26 0.12 1.69
CA VAL A 105 -5.56 1.26 1.08
C VAL A 105 -6.51 2.46 0.94
N ALA A 106 -7.76 2.24 0.55
CA ALA A 106 -8.75 3.32 0.45
C ALA A 106 -8.96 3.99 1.81
N GLU A 107 -9.01 3.20 2.87
CA GLU A 107 -9.14 3.72 4.23
C GLU A 107 -7.91 4.55 4.62
N LEU A 108 -6.72 4.08 4.29
CA LEU A 108 -5.49 4.80 4.57
C LEU A 108 -5.41 6.14 3.83
N VAL A 109 -5.87 6.16 2.58
CA VAL A 109 -5.94 7.41 1.81
C VAL A 109 -6.86 8.40 2.51
N TRP A 110 -8.01 7.92 2.97
CA TRP A 110 -8.95 8.77 3.68
C TRP A 110 -8.34 9.30 4.98
N GLU A 111 -7.69 8.44 5.75
CA GLU A 111 -7.03 8.85 6.99
C GLU A 111 -5.93 9.88 6.75
N ALA A 112 -5.13 9.67 5.71
CA ALA A 112 -4.06 10.61 5.37
C ALA A 112 -4.60 11.97 4.99
N ASN A 113 -5.73 12.01 4.29
CA ASN A 113 -6.34 13.27 3.87
C ASN A 113 -7.06 14.00 5.00
N THR A 114 -7.59 13.28 5.99
CA THR A 114 -8.37 13.89 7.05
C THR A 114 -7.57 14.09 8.33
N GLY A 115 -6.74 13.11 8.68
CA GLY A 115 -6.01 13.14 9.95
C GLY A 115 -4.68 13.85 9.90
N ALA A 116 -3.94 13.67 8.82
CA ALA A 116 -2.61 14.23 8.71
C ALA A 116 -2.59 15.74 8.46
N GLY A 117 -3.73 16.30 8.12
CA GLY A 117 -3.86 17.73 7.94
C GLY A 117 -4.29 18.47 9.20
N ALA A 118 -4.57 17.74 10.24
CA ALA A 118 -5.08 18.34 11.46
C ALA A 118 -3.97 18.77 12.38
#